data_9aad4cba7abd6df99db394e5b1d4940d
#
_entry.id   9aad4cba7abd6df99db394e5b1d4940d
#
_cell.length_a   1.000
_cell.length_b   1.000
_cell.length_c   1.000
_cell.angle_alpha   90.00
_cell.angle_beta   90.00
_cell.angle_gamma   90.00
#
_symmetry.space_group_name_H-M   'P 1'
#
loop_
_entity.id
_entity.type
_entity.pdbx_description
1 polymer ?
#
loop_
_entity_poly.entity_id
_entity_poly.type
_entity_poly.pdbx_seq_one_letter_code
_entity_poly.pdbx_strand_id
1 'polypeptide(L)'
;ISILSKLKLVKNKEEKQKEWREKVDDFHEGAIYLRQNKGLCIRTFIYNIIYLFLTYLMPYFVILALAKGEVNITPLTSICASAYVLIIGSFVPIPGASGGIEFGYLKFFGNFVTGSLLKASLLIWRSISYYLPMIIGGVLFSTNTRKEDIKCE
;
A
#
# COMPACT_ATOMS: atom_id res chain seq x y z
N ILE A 1 26.35 6.09 -12.07
CA ILE A 1 26.20 6.01 -13.53
C ILE A 1 27.56 5.75 -14.18
N SER A 2 28.62 6.46 -13.77
CA SER A 2 29.99 6.29 -14.32
C SER A 2 30.55 4.87 -14.08
N ILE A 3 30.23 4.25 -12.96
CA ILE A 3 30.64 2.86 -12.63
C ILE A 3 29.84 1.84 -13.45
N LEU A 4 28.52 2.06 -13.60
CA LEU A 4 27.63 1.18 -14.37
C LEU A 4 27.89 1.22 -15.87
N SER A 5 28.36 2.37 -16.42
CA SER A 5 28.76 2.46 -17.82
C SER A 5 30.04 1.70 -18.12
N LYS A 6 30.97 1.58 -17.16
CA LYS A 6 32.20 0.75 -17.27
C LYS A 6 31.86 -0.76 -17.36
N LEU A 7 30.73 -1.17 -16.78
CA LEU A 7 30.24 -2.56 -16.84
C LEU A 7 29.42 -2.86 -18.10
N LYS A 8 29.34 -1.96 -19.09
CA LYS A 8 28.53 -2.09 -20.33
C LYS A 8 27.02 -2.33 -20.08
N LEU A 9 26.53 -2.05 -18.88
CA LEU A 9 25.13 -2.26 -18.50
C LEU A 9 24.20 -1.09 -18.93
N VAL A 10 24.78 0.05 -19.34
CA VAL A 10 24.04 1.23 -19.77
C VAL A 10 24.45 1.60 -21.19
N LYS A 11 23.56 1.35 -22.14
CA LYS A 11 23.80 1.54 -23.59
C LYS A 11 23.80 3.01 -24.02
N ASN A 12 23.16 3.91 -23.24
CA ASN A 12 23.02 5.34 -23.56
C ASN A 12 23.24 6.20 -22.31
N LYS A 13 24.49 6.58 -22.07
CA LYS A 13 24.92 7.28 -20.84
C LYS A 13 24.31 8.68 -20.71
N GLU A 14 24.22 9.40 -21.81
CA GLU A 14 23.74 10.79 -21.84
C GLU A 14 22.23 10.87 -21.59
N GLU A 15 21.47 10.01 -22.24
CA GLU A 15 20.01 9.92 -22.07
C GLU A 15 19.62 9.53 -20.66
N LYS A 16 20.28 8.51 -20.09
CA LYS A 16 20.11 8.10 -18.71
C LYS A 16 20.52 9.19 -17.73
N GLN A 17 21.57 9.94 -18.02
CA GLN A 17 22.02 11.03 -17.16
C GLN A 17 21.03 12.20 -17.20
N LYS A 18 20.41 12.48 -18.35
CA LYS A 18 19.36 13.48 -18.50
C LYS A 18 18.10 13.08 -17.74
N GLU A 19 17.62 11.85 -17.92
CA GLU A 19 16.49 11.29 -17.18
C GLU A 19 16.68 11.36 -15.65
N TRP A 20 17.89 11.07 -15.16
CA TRP A 20 18.18 11.16 -13.73
C TRP A 20 18.22 12.61 -13.23
N ARG A 21 18.70 13.56 -14.03
CA ARG A 21 18.67 14.97 -13.67
C ARG A 21 17.24 15.48 -13.60
N GLU A 22 16.41 15.20 -14.60
CA GLU A 22 14.99 15.56 -14.59
C GLU A 22 14.29 15.01 -13.33
N LYS A 23 14.49 13.74 -12.98
CA LYS A 23 13.94 13.17 -11.73
C LYS A 23 14.44 13.86 -10.46
N VAL A 24 15.69 14.29 -10.43
CA VAL A 24 16.25 15.03 -9.28
C VAL A 24 15.65 16.44 -9.21
N ASP A 25 15.47 17.09 -10.35
CA ASP A 25 14.88 18.43 -10.42
C ASP A 25 13.40 18.38 -10.02
N ASP A 26 12.62 17.41 -10.52
CA ASP A 26 11.23 17.17 -10.10
C ASP A 26 11.11 16.92 -8.59
N PHE A 27 12.05 16.12 -8.05
CA PHE A 27 12.09 15.87 -6.60
C PHE A 27 12.41 17.13 -5.81
N HIS A 28 13.33 17.96 -6.34
CA HIS A 28 13.71 19.23 -5.71
C HIS A 28 12.54 20.23 -5.72
N GLU A 29 11.85 20.37 -6.86
CA GLU A 29 10.65 21.22 -6.96
C GLU A 29 9.56 20.76 -5.99
N GLY A 30 9.31 19.44 -5.91
CA GLY A 30 8.37 18.88 -4.95
C GLY A 30 8.74 19.18 -3.50
N ALA A 31 10.04 19.11 -3.16
CA ALA A 31 10.53 19.43 -1.82
C ALA A 31 10.36 20.93 -1.48
N ILE A 32 10.62 21.81 -2.45
CA ILE A 32 10.39 23.27 -2.31
C ILE A 32 8.91 23.56 -2.10
N TYR A 33 8.05 22.94 -2.92
CA TYR A 33 6.59 23.11 -2.81
C TYR A 33 6.07 22.68 -1.42
N LEU A 34 6.53 21.54 -0.90
CA LEU A 34 6.17 21.07 0.45
C LEU A 34 6.68 22.03 1.53
N ARG A 35 7.88 22.56 1.39
CA ARG A 35 8.46 23.52 2.33
C ARG A 35 7.68 24.84 2.37
N GLN A 36 7.19 25.29 1.22
CA GLN A 36 6.37 26.51 1.11
C GLN A 36 4.97 26.30 1.66
N ASN A 37 4.41 25.10 1.52
CA ASN A 37 3.06 24.74 1.93
C ASN A 37 3.03 23.86 3.19
N LYS A 38 3.64 24.33 4.28
CA LYS A 38 3.76 23.58 5.55
C LYS A 38 2.41 23.07 6.08
N GLY A 39 1.34 23.87 5.95
CA GLY A 39 0.01 23.47 6.37
C GLY A 39 -0.56 22.28 5.58
N LEU A 40 -0.31 22.24 4.26
CA LEU A 40 -0.67 21.12 3.42
C LEU A 40 0.12 19.86 3.83
N CYS A 41 1.42 20.00 4.04
CA CYS A 41 2.31 18.91 4.45
C CYS A 41 1.85 18.29 5.79
N ILE A 42 1.58 19.11 6.80
CA ILE A 42 1.11 18.65 8.11
C ILE A 42 -0.24 17.95 7.98
N ARG A 43 -1.19 18.52 7.23
CA ARG A 43 -2.51 17.93 7.04
C ARG A 43 -2.43 16.57 6.34
N THR A 44 -1.63 16.47 5.28
CA THR A 44 -1.41 15.21 4.55
C THR A 44 -0.74 14.17 5.45
N PHE A 45 0.22 14.58 6.27
CA PHE A 45 0.89 13.70 7.24
C PHE A 45 -0.09 13.14 8.28
N ILE A 46 -0.95 14.00 8.84
CA ILE A 46 -1.97 13.57 9.80
C ILE A 46 -2.95 12.58 9.15
N TYR A 47 -3.43 12.87 7.93
CA TYR A 47 -4.31 11.93 7.22
C TYR A 47 -3.64 10.58 6.96
N ASN A 48 -2.35 10.56 6.61
CA ASN A 48 -1.60 9.32 6.45
C ASN A 48 -1.49 8.52 7.76
N ILE A 49 -1.23 9.18 8.87
CA ILE A 49 -1.18 8.51 10.19
C ILE A 49 -2.54 7.89 10.51
N ILE A 50 -3.63 8.63 10.35
CA ILE A 50 -4.99 8.14 10.60
C ILE A 50 -5.29 6.95 9.69
N TYR A 51 -4.97 7.06 8.40
CA TYR A 51 -5.17 5.99 7.43
C TYR A 51 -4.41 4.71 7.80
N LEU A 52 -3.13 4.82 8.15
CA LEU A 52 -2.32 3.68 8.59
C LEU A 52 -2.87 3.04 9.85
N PHE A 53 -3.26 3.85 10.83
CA PHE A 53 -3.84 3.37 12.07
C PHE A 53 -5.13 2.58 11.82
N LEU A 54 -6.04 3.12 11.03
CA LEU A 54 -7.28 2.44 10.66
C LEU A 54 -7.02 1.15 9.86
N THR A 55 -6.07 1.18 8.94
CA THR A 55 -5.69 0.02 8.14
C THR A 55 -5.13 -1.11 9.01
N TYR A 56 -4.28 -0.79 9.98
CA TYR A 56 -3.70 -1.78 10.88
C TYR A 56 -4.70 -2.30 11.92
N LEU A 57 -5.71 -1.51 12.25
CA LEU A 57 -6.75 -1.88 13.20
C LEU A 57 -7.89 -2.68 12.54
N MET A 58 -8.02 -2.60 11.21
CA MET A 58 -9.10 -3.27 10.47
C MET A 58 -9.20 -4.79 10.76
N PRO A 59 -8.12 -5.59 10.76
CA PRO A 59 -8.21 -7.01 11.09
C PRO A 59 -8.80 -7.28 12.47
N TYR A 60 -8.54 -6.42 13.44
CA TYR A 60 -9.12 -6.52 14.78
C TYR A 60 -10.65 -6.50 14.72
N PHE A 61 -11.22 -5.49 14.06
CA PHE A 61 -12.68 -5.37 13.94
C PHE A 61 -13.30 -6.50 13.14
N VAL A 62 -12.64 -6.96 12.08
CA VAL A 62 -13.11 -8.10 11.28
C VAL A 62 -13.14 -9.38 12.12
N ILE A 63 -12.09 -9.66 12.87
CA ILE A 63 -12.02 -10.83 13.74
C ILE A 63 -13.06 -10.74 14.84
N LEU A 64 -13.20 -9.59 15.49
CA LEU A 64 -14.15 -9.37 16.58
C LEU A 64 -15.60 -9.56 16.11
N ALA A 65 -15.93 -9.05 14.92
CA ALA A 65 -17.26 -9.20 14.31
C ALA A 65 -17.59 -10.67 14.00
N LEU A 66 -16.62 -11.41 13.45
CA LEU A 66 -16.81 -12.81 13.10
C LEU A 66 -16.87 -13.74 14.34
N ALA A 67 -16.07 -13.43 15.35
CA ALA A 67 -15.98 -14.22 16.59
C ALA A 67 -17.04 -13.87 17.62
N LYS A 68 -17.96 -12.95 17.32
CA LYS A 68 -18.99 -12.46 18.25
C LYS A 68 -18.45 -12.01 19.60
N GLY A 69 -17.22 -11.51 19.61
CA GLY A 69 -16.55 -11.03 20.84
C GLY A 69 -15.81 -12.09 21.65
N GLU A 70 -15.85 -13.37 21.28
CA GLU A 70 -15.23 -14.47 22.02
C GLU A 70 -13.74 -14.72 21.64
N VAL A 71 -12.96 -13.67 21.41
CA VAL A 71 -11.55 -13.80 21.01
C VAL A 71 -10.65 -12.93 21.87
N ASN A 72 -9.55 -13.52 22.31
CA ASN A 72 -8.57 -12.86 23.16
C ASN A 72 -7.48 -12.15 22.32
N ILE A 73 -7.91 -11.18 21.48
CA ILE A 73 -7.02 -10.32 20.70
C ILE A 73 -7.20 -8.87 21.17
N THR A 74 -6.09 -8.16 21.36
CA THR A 74 -6.14 -6.74 21.73
C THR A 74 -5.93 -5.85 20.48
N PRO A 75 -6.42 -4.60 20.48
CA PRO A 75 -6.17 -3.67 19.39
C PRO A 75 -4.67 -3.48 19.09
N LEU A 76 -3.86 -3.38 20.16
CA LEU A 76 -2.40 -3.21 20.03
C LEU A 76 -1.74 -4.42 19.35
N THR A 77 -2.15 -5.62 19.74
CA THR A 77 -1.65 -6.86 19.13
C THR A 77 -2.00 -6.93 17.64
N SER A 78 -3.22 -6.52 17.28
CA SER A 78 -3.64 -6.46 15.88
C SER A 78 -2.81 -5.46 15.07
N ILE A 79 -2.54 -4.28 15.63
CA ILE A 79 -1.69 -3.27 14.96
C ILE A 79 -0.28 -3.84 14.73
N CYS A 80 0.33 -4.45 15.74
CA CYS A 80 1.65 -5.06 15.60
C CYS A 80 1.65 -6.19 14.56
N ALA A 81 0.68 -7.11 14.63
CA ALA A 81 0.56 -8.20 13.68
C ALA A 81 0.36 -7.67 12.24
N SER A 82 -0.50 -6.69 12.04
CA SER A 82 -0.73 -6.05 10.73
C SER A 82 0.52 -5.37 10.19
N ALA A 83 1.30 -4.69 11.04
CA ALA A 83 2.56 -4.08 10.63
C ALA A 83 3.55 -5.13 10.11
N TYR A 84 3.71 -6.25 10.82
CA TYR A 84 4.57 -7.35 10.35
C TYR A 84 4.06 -7.97 9.05
N VAL A 85 2.75 -8.17 8.89
CA VAL A 85 2.14 -8.68 7.65
C VAL A 85 2.48 -7.77 6.46
N LEU A 86 2.37 -6.45 6.63
CA LEU A 86 2.66 -5.49 5.57
C LEU A 86 4.17 -5.38 5.27
N ILE A 87 5.02 -5.49 6.28
CA ILE A 87 6.48 -5.58 6.08
C ILE A 87 6.82 -6.80 5.23
N ILE A 88 6.28 -7.98 5.55
CA ILE A 88 6.50 -9.19 4.73
C ILE A 88 6.00 -8.95 3.30
N GLY A 89 4.82 -8.35 3.14
CA GLY A 89 4.27 -8.02 1.83
C GLY A 89 5.17 -7.11 1.00
N SER A 90 5.90 -6.18 1.62
CA SER A 90 6.81 -5.27 0.90
C SER A 90 7.99 -5.96 0.22
N PHE A 91 8.36 -7.16 0.64
CA PHE A 91 9.41 -7.96 0.02
C PHE A 91 8.90 -8.85 -1.13
N VAL A 92 7.58 -8.92 -1.36
CA VAL A 92 6.98 -9.75 -2.41
C VAL A 92 6.80 -8.91 -3.68
N PRO A 93 7.58 -9.15 -4.76
CA PRO A 93 7.55 -8.34 -5.98
C PRO A 93 6.39 -8.71 -6.91
N ILE A 94 5.20 -8.92 -6.36
CA ILE A 94 3.97 -9.24 -7.09
C ILE A 94 2.92 -8.18 -6.75
N PRO A 95 2.14 -7.68 -7.73
CA PRO A 95 1.07 -6.73 -7.48
C PRO A 95 0.12 -7.21 -6.37
N GLY A 96 -0.11 -6.36 -5.37
CA GLY A 96 -0.89 -6.71 -4.18
C GLY A 96 -0.19 -7.65 -3.20
N ALA A 97 1.09 -7.98 -3.42
CA ALA A 97 1.90 -8.88 -2.59
C ALA A 97 1.19 -10.22 -2.28
N SER A 98 0.41 -10.73 -3.28
CA SER A 98 -0.36 -11.96 -3.14
C SER A 98 0.54 -13.14 -2.78
N GLY A 99 0.07 -13.98 -1.86
CA GLY A 99 0.83 -15.07 -1.26
C GLY A 99 1.60 -14.63 0.00
N GLY A 100 2.37 -13.56 -0.06
CA GLY A 100 3.17 -13.09 1.07
C GLY A 100 2.34 -12.49 2.20
N ILE A 101 1.39 -11.63 1.85
CA ILE A 101 0.48 -11.02 2.84
C ILE A 101 -0.44 -12.08 3.43
N GLU A 102 -1.00 -12.98 2.62
CA GLU A 102 -1.85 -14.07 3.10
C GLU A 102 -1.08 -15.00 4.04
N PHE A 103 0.13 -15.40 3.67
CA PHE A 103 1.00 -16.19 4.51
C PHE A 103 1.30 -15.47 5.83
N GLY A 104 1.71 -14.22 5.78
CA GLY A 104 1.97 -13.39 6.95
C GLY A 104 0.74 -13.28 7.86
N TYR A 105 -0.44 -13.02 7.28
CA TYR A 105 -1.68 -12.95 8.03
C TYR A 105 -1.99 -14.26 8.77
N LEU A 106 -1.96 -15.37 8.04
CA LEU A 106 -2.21 -16.70 8.63
C LEU A 106 -1.22 -17.03 9.75
N LYS A 107 0.04 -16.62 9.58
CA LYS A 107 1.09 -16.91 10.57
C LYS A 107 0.96 -16.06 11.83
N PHE A 108 0.72 -14.75 11.71
CA PHE A 108 0.65 -13.85 12.86
C PHE A 108 -0.71 -13.91 13.58
N PHE A 109 -1.82 -13.83 12.82
CA PHE A 109 -3.15 -13.88 13.41
C PHE A 109 -3.56 -15.31 13.83
N GLY A 110 -2.93 -16.34 13.25
CA GLY A 110 -3.14 -17.74 13.62
C GLY A 110 -2.78 -18.08 15.07
N ASN A 111 -2.05 -17.21 15.75
CA ASN A 111 -1.77 -17.33 17.19
C ASN A 111 -2.98 -16.94 18.07
N PHE A 112 -3.95 -16.21 17.53
CA PHE A 112 -5.11 -15.70 18.27
C PHE A 112 -6.41 -16.30 17.79
N VAL A 113 -6.46 -16.69 16.51
CA VAL A 113 -7.65 -17.19 15.84
C VAL A 113 -7.28 -18.39 14.97
N THR A 114 -8.08 -19.44 14.96
CA THR A 114 -7.77 -20.67 14.23
C THR A 114 -8.92 -21.12 13.31
N GLY A 115 -8.63 -22.08 12.45
CA GLY A 115 -9.63 -22.76 11.63
C GLY A 115 -10.30 -21.88 10.56
N SER A 116 -11.61 -22.05 10.44
CA SER A 116 -12.44 -21.34 9.46
C SER A 116 -12.54 -19.84 9.73
N LEU A 117 -12.53 -19.45 11.00
CA LEU A 117 -12.61 -18.07 11.43
C LEU A 117 -11.40 -17.25 10.92
N LEU A 118 -10.19 -17.80 11.04
CA LEU A 118 -8.97 -17.16 10.54
C LEU A 118 -9.01 -16.96 9.02
N LYS A 119 -9.45 -17.98 8.28
CA LYS A 119 -9.57 -17.91 6.81
C LYS A 119 -10.63 -16.91 6.37
N ALA A 120 -11.79 -16.91 7.04
CA ALA A 120 -12.86 -15.95 6.76
C ALA A 120 -12.44 -14.52 7.04
N SER A 121 -11.75 -14.28 8.17
CA SER A 121 -11.24 -12.94 8.50
C SER A 121 -10.20 -12.43 7.50
N LEU A 122 -9.32 -13.29 7.03
CA LEU A 122 -8.36 -12.97 5.96
C LEU A 122 -9.08 -12.56 4.67
N LEU A 123 -10.07 -13.33 4.22
CA LEU A 123 -10.81 -13.05 2.99
C LEU A 123 -11.58 -11.72 3.08
N ILE A 124 -12.29 -11.48 4.18
CA ILE A 124 -13.02 -10.22 4.38
C ILE A 124 -12.06 -9.03 4.44
N TRP A 125 -10.99 -9.15 5.22
CA TRP A 125 -9.99 -8.11 5.30
C TRP A 125 -9.38 -7.76 3.93
N ARG A 126 -9.01 -8.78 3.14
CA ARG A 126 -8.49 -8.58 1.78
C ARG A 126 -9.53 -8.00 0.83
N SER A 127 -10.77 -8.42 0.97
CA SER A 127 -11.86 -7.88 0.15
C SER A 127 -12.02 -6.38 0.35
N ILE A 128 -11.97 -5.91 1.57
CA ILE A 128 -12.13 -4.50 1.91
C ILE A 128 -10.85 -3.69 1.62
N SER A 129 -9.68 -4.22 1.98
CA SER A 129 -8.42 -3.47 1.91
C SER A 129 -7.76 -3.47 0.54
N TYR A 130 -8.01 -4.45 -0.30
CA TYR A 130 -7.36 -4.62 -1.59
C TYR A 130 -8.35 -4.69 -2.76
N TYR A 131 -9.27 -5.66 -2.77
CA TYR A 131 -10.12 -5.88 -3.94
C TYR A 131 -11.13 -4.76 -4.17
N LEU A 132 -11.76 -4.23 -3.12
CA LEU A 132 -12.72 -3.15 -3.24
C LEU A 132 -12.09 -1.86 -3.78
N PRO A 133 -10.96 -1.35 -3.24
CA PRO A 133 -10.29 -0.18 -3.81
C PRO A 133 -9.80 -0.42 -5.24
N MET A 134 -9.34 -1.62 -5.58
CA MET A 134 -8.91 -1.97 -6.93
C MET A 134 -10.08 -1.89 -7.93
N ILE A 135 -11.24 -2.43 -7.59
CA ILE A 135 -12.44 -2.38 -8.43
C ILE A 135 -12.91 -0.94 -8.61
N ILE A 136 -13.00 -0.18 -7.52
CA ILE A 136 -13.42 1.23 -7.58
C ILE A 136 -12.45 2.04 -8.43
N GLY A 137 -11.15 1.88 -8.22
CA GLY A 137 -10.11 2.54 -9.01
C GLY A 137 -10.18 2.19 -10.50
N GLY A 138 -10.39 0.92 -10.83
CA GLY A 138 -10.56 0.46 -12.21
C GLY A 138 -11.79 1.06 -12.90
N VAL A 139 -12.91 1.11 -12.21
CA VAL A 139 -14.14 1.73 -12.73
C VAL A 139 -13.95 3.23 -12.96
N LEU A 140 -13.38 3.95 -11.99
CA LEU A 140 -13.12 5.38 -12.10
C LEU A 140 -12.16 5.70 -13.25
N PHE A 141 -11.10 4.92 -13.40
CA PHE A 141 -10.15 5.08 -14.50
C PHE A 141 -10.84 4.88 -15.86
N SER A 142 -11.59 3.79 -16.02
CA SER A 142 -12.34 3.49 -17.26
C SER A 142 -13.35 4.58 -17.64
N THR A 143 -14.04 5.14 -16.64
CA THR A 143 -15.03 6.21 -16.91
C THR A 143 -14.39 7.56 -17.24
N ASN A 144 -13.19 7.84 -16.70
CA ASN A 144 -12.48 9.08 -16.97
C ASN A 144 -11.83 9.08 -18.36
N THR A 145 -11.19 7.97 -18.75
CA THR A 145 -10.61 7.79 -20.09
C THR A 145 -11.66 7.98 -21.18
N ARG A 146 -12.86 7.44 -20.97
CA ARG A 146 -13.98 7.58 -21.92
C ARG A 146 -14.45 9.04 -22.10
N LYS A 147 -14.27 9.90 -21.08
CA LYS A 147 -14.63 11.32 -21.16
C LYS A 147 -13.60 12.15 -21.92
N GLU A 148 -12.33 11.75 -21.90
CA GLU A 148 -11.27 12.42 -22.66
C GLU A 148 -11.39 12.12 -24.15
N ASP A 149 -11.69 10.87 -24.54
CA ASP A 149 -11.90 10.48 -25.94
C ASP A 149 -13.06 11.24 -26.59
N ILE A 150 -14.16 11.51 -25.84
CA ILE A 150 -15.32 12.26 -26.34
C ILE A 150 -15.03 13.77 -26.50
N LYS A 151 -14.01 14.31 -25.81
CA LYS A 151 -13.62 15.73 -25.95
C LYS A 151 -12.65 15.99 -27.11
N CYS A 152 -12.08 14.95 -27.69
CA CYS A 152 -11.14 15.05 -28.81
C CYS A 152 -11.79 14.80 -30.18
N GLU A 153 -13.10 14.48 -30.23
CA GLU A 153 -13.94 14.50 -31.43
C GLU A 153 -14.72 15.82 -31.53
#